data_b42398c04c165859ac5c3e86c4857df8
#
_entry.id   b42398c04c165859ac5c3e86c4857df8
#
_cell.length_a   1.000
_cell.length_b   1.000
_cell.length_c   1.000
_cell.angle_alpha   90.00
_cell.angle_beta   90.00
_cell.angle_gamma   90.00
#
_symmetry.space_group_name_H-M   'P 1'
#
loop_
_entity.id
_entity.type
_entity.pdbx_description
1 polymer ?
#
loop_
_entity_poly.entity_id
_entity_poly.type
_entity_poly.pdbx_seq_one_letter_code
_entity_poly.pdbx_strand_id
1 'polypeptide(L)'
;SKLALAYADRVRMALPFASELIVIKTLGDLNPNVPIHEIGGKGVFCSALETALLNNEIDVAVHSLKDMPGDWEHPDLEITSTLKRNSSHDVIIGNVFDGFVLGTSSPRRTAQLTDLYAEYNPQIKDIRGNIDSRLAKLDAGEYDAIVLAEAGLQALGIKRKYARLAIIPAVGQGTIALQCRKSDTNTKSQVIQLDHDLTHRQSNLERALLKGVMGDCTTSIAAYAHGDNPIRMSTIFYK
;
A
#
# COMPACT_ATOMS: atom_id res chain seq x y z
N SER A 1 1.42 12.46 3.27
CA SER A 1 0.51 12.00 4.34
C SER A 1 1.29 11.66 5.62
N LYS A 2 0.62 11.61 6.80
CA LYS A 2 1.26 11.19 8.05
C LYS A 2 1.86 9.77 7.95
N LEU A 3 1.19 8.86 7.24
CA LEU A 3 1.68 7.49 7.05
C LEU A 3 2.97 7.47 6.21
N ALA A 4 3.02 8.25 5.14
CA ALA A 4 4.23 8.36 4.31
C ALA A 4 5.41 8.91 5.13
N LEU A 5 5.18 9.93 5.96
CA LEU A 5 6.19 10.47 6.87
C LEU A 5 6.66 9.44 7.89
N ALA A 6 5.75 8.68 8.50
CA ALA A 6 6.11 7.63 9.46
C ALA A 6 6.97 6.53 8.80
N TYR A 7 6.68 6.16 7.55
CA TYR A 7 7.49 5.20 6.80
C TYR A 7 8.86 5.79 6.42
N ALA A 8 8.90 7.03 5.94
CA ALA A 8 10.15 7.70 5.58
C ALA A 8 11.05 7.92 6.80
N ASP A 9 10.48 8.30 7.95
CA ASP A 9 11.24 8.45 9.20
C ASP A 9 11.80 7.11 9.69
N ARG A 10 11.03 6.03 9.59
CA ARG A 10 11.53 4.68 9.89
C ARG A 10 12.72 4.30 9.01
N VAL A 11 12.68 4.62 7.71
CA VAL A 11 13.81 4.40 6.78
C VAL A 11 15.00 5.26 7.19
N ARG A 12 14.77 6.56 7.42
CA ARG A 12 15.80 7.51 7.85
C ARG A 12 16.53 7.02 9.10
N MET A 13 15.82 6.51 10.10
CA MET A 13 16.40 5.96 11.32
C MET A 13 17.19 4.65 11.11
N ALA A 14 16.88 3.90 10.07
CA ALA A 14 17.54 2.64 9.74
C ALA A 14 18.76 2.83 8.84
N LEU A 15 18.89 3.97 8.15
CA LEU A 15 20.06 4.27 7.33
C LEU A 15 21.30 4.48 8.19
N PRO A 16 22.47 3.97 7.77
CA PRO A 16 23.72 4.08 8.54
C PRO A 16 24.40 5.46 8.46
N PHE A 17 23.76 6.42 7.82
CA PHE A 17 24.27 7.77 7.59
C PHE A 17 23.21 8.84 7.85
N ALA A 18 23.61 10.08 8.04
CA ALA A 18 22.72 11.21 8.21
C ALA A 18 21.92 11.45 6.92
N SER A 19 20.61 11.57 7.06
CA SER A 19 19.70 11.81 5.94
C SER A 19 18.60 12.79 6.34
N GLU A 20 18.11 13.56 5.37
CA GLU A 20 17.05 14.54 5.52
C GLU A 20 15.75 14.02 4.87
N LEU A 21 14.60 14.37 5.46
CA LEU A 21 13.31 14.07 4.88
C LEU A 21 12.81 15.25 4.04
N ILE A 22 12.67 15.02 2.74
CA ILE A 22 12.08 15.99 1.81
C ILE A 22 10.64 15.58 1.51
N VAL A 23 9.70 16.46 1.83
CA VAL A 23 8.28 16.20 1.63
C VAL A 23 7.84 16.66 0.25
N ILE A 24 7.48 15.72 -0.60
CA ILE A 24 6.96 15.97 -1.94
C ILE A 24 5.45 15.71 -1.95
N LYS A 25 4.67 16.68 -2.41
CA LYS A 25 3.23 16.52 -2.59
C LYS A 25 2.94 15.82 -3.91
N THR A 26 2.24 14.71 -3.85
CA THR A 26 1.80 13.97 -5.05
C THR A 26 0.45 14.47 -5.56
N LEU A 27 0.09 14.12 -6.80
CA LEU A 27 -1.24 14.43 -7.34
C LEU A 27 -2.36 13.84 -6.49
N GLY A 28 -2.14 12.66 -5.90
CA GLY A 28 -3.08 12.03 -4.98
C GLY A 28 -3.25 12.81 -3.67
N ASP A 29 -2.18 13.43 -3.15
CA ASP A 29 -2.25 14.29 -1.96
C ASP A 29 -2.98 15.63 -2.24
N LEU A 30 -2.84 16.15 -3.44
CA LEU A 30 -3.50 17.40 -3.87
C LEU A 30 -5.00 17.22 -4.14
N ASN A 31 -5.44 15.99 -4.46
CA ASN A 31 -6.83 15.66 -4.80
C ASN A 31 -7.41 14.55 -3.90
N PRO A 32 -7.51 14.76 -2.57
CA PRO A 32 -7.85 13.68 -1.62
C PRO A 32 -9.27 13.13 -1.78
N ASN A 33 -10.18 13.90 -2.38
CA ASN A 33 -11.59 13.55 -2.53
C ASN A 33 -11.96 13.07 -3.95
N VAL A 34 -11.05 13.19 -4.92
CA VAL A 34 -11.29 12.80 -6.32
C VAL A 34 -10.91 11.32 -6.51
N PRO A 35 -11.71 10.51 -7.21
CA PRO A 35 -11.37 9.12 -7.54
C PRO A 35 -10.02 9.03 -8.29
N ILE A 36 -9.21 8.01 -7.97
CA ILE A 36 -7.84 7.87 -8.54
C ILE A 36 -7.88 7.80 -10.08
N HIS A 37 -8.86 7.14 -10.66
CA HIS A 37 -9.01 7.01 -12.11
C HIS A 37 -9.32 8.36 -12.81
N GLU A 38 -9.88 9.34 -12.11
CA GLU A 38 -10.14 10.68 -12.63
C GLU A 38 -8.92 11.61 -12.52
N ILE A 39 -7.97 11.34 -11.61
CA ILE A 39 -6.79 12.21 -11.38
C ILE A 39 -5.62 11.85 -12.32
N GLY A 40 -5.71 10.76 -13.10
CA GLY A 40 -4.64 10.31 -13.98
C GLY A 40 -4.29 8.81 -13.85
N GLY A 41 -5.00 8.07 -13.02
CA GLY A 41 -4.90 6.61 -12.93
C GLY A 41 -3.56 6.10 -12.37
N LYS A 42 -2.77 5.44 -13.20
CA LYS A 42 -1.51 4.81 -12.79
C LYS A 42 -0.45 5.85 -12.39
N GLY A 43 0.26 5.61 -11.30
CA GLY A 43 1.41 6.42 -10.89
C GLY A 43 1.09 7.72 -10.13
N VAL A 44 -0.17 8.00 -9.81
CA VAL A 44 -0.62 9.24 -9.11
C VAL A 44 0.17 9.53 -7.82
N PHE A 45 0.69 8.48 -7.16
CA PHE A 45 1.47 8.60 -5.93
C PHE A 45 2.98 8.47 -6.15
N CYS A 46 3.44 8.05 -7.34
CA CYS A 46 4.84 7.77 -7.61
C CYS A 46 5.51 8.82 -8.50
N SER A 47 4.82 9.33 -9.52
CA SER A 47 5.41 10.17 -10.57
C SER A 47 6.12 11.43 -10.06
N ALA A 48 5.58 12.10 -9.04
CA ALA A 48 6.23 13.27 -8.46
C ALA A 48 7.55 12.91 -7.75
N LEU A 49 7.60 11.75 -7.07
CA LEU A 49 8.81 11.25 -6.42
C LEU A 49 9.85 10.81 -7.46
N GLU A 50 9.41 10.19 -8.54
CA GLU A 50 10.26 9.76 -9.66
C GLU A 50 10.89 10.97 -10.38
N THR A 51 10.10 12.02 -10.62
CA THR A 51 10.61 13.29 -11.16
C THR A 51 11.68 13.87 -10.25
N ALA A 52 11.44 13.89 -8.95
CA ALA A 52 12.41 14.42 -7.98
C ALA A 52 13.71 13.57 -7.92
N LEU A 53 13.62 12.23 -8.06
CA LEU A 53 14.79 11.36 -8.20
C LEU A 53 15.59 11.71 -9.46
N LEU A 54 14.92 11.83 -10.61
CA LEU A 54 15.56 12.13 -11.89
C LEU A 54 16.21 13.52 -11.92
N ASN A 55 15.61 14.49 -11.24
CA ASN A 55 16.14 15.84 -11.09
C ASN A 55 17.25 15.95 -10.04
N ASN A 56 17.62 14.86 -9.34
CA ASN A 56 18.54 14.87 -8.21
C ASN A 56 18.09 15.77 -7.03
N GLU A 57 16.79 15.97 -6.88
CA GLU A 57 16.19 16.68 -5.73
C GLU A 57 16.14 15.79 -4.49
N ILE A 58 16.03 14.47 -4.70
CA ILE A 58 16.12 13.42 -3.67
C ILE A 58 16.99 12.26 -4.18
N ASP A 59 17.52 11.46 -3.26
CA ASP A 59 18.34 10.28 -3.59
C ASP A 59 17.58 8.97 -3.40
N VAL A 60 16.61 8.97 -2.49
CA VAL A 60 15.78 7.79 -2.18
C VAL A 60 14.32 8.20 -2.09
N ALA A 61 13.45 7.51 -2.82
CA ALA A 61 12.01 7.62 -2.64
C ALA A 61 11.48 6.43 -1.81
N VAL A 62 10.63 6.73 -0.83
CA VAL A 62 10.02 5.74 0.07
C VAL A 62 8.57 5.53 -0.31
N HIS A 63 8.22 4.27 -0.66
CA HIS A 63 6.90 3.91 -1.13
C HIS A 63 6.22 2.86 -0.26
N SER A 64 4.90 2.97 -0.11
CA SER A 64 4.07 1.79 0.16
C SER A 64 4.01 0.98 -1.14
N LEU A 65 4.59 -0.21 -1.18
CA LEU A 65 4.73 -0.96 -2.44
C LEU A 65 3.39 -1.24 -3.14
N LYS A 66 2.32 -1.44 -2.39
CA LYS A 66 0.97 -1.66 -2.92
C LYS A 66 0.40 -0.48 -3.72
N ASP A 67 0.95 0.73 -3.52
CA ASP A 67 0.49 1.95 -4.18
C ASP A 67 1.29 2.24 -5.46
N MET A 68 2.34 1.44 -5.74
CA MET A 68 3.07 1.46 -7.01
C MET A 68 2.33 0.60 -8.06
N PRO A 69 2.27 1.05 -9.33
CA PRO A 69 1.70 0.23 -10.40
C PRO A 69 2.34 -1.16 -10.50
N GLY A 70 1.54 -2.19 -10.75
CA GLY A 70 2.03 -3.57 -10.85
C GLY A 70 2.99 -3.79 -12.02
N ASP A 71 2.74 -3.07 -13.11
CA ASP A 71 3.53 -3.05 -14.34
C ASP A 71 4.61 -1.96 -14.35
N TRP A 72 4.91 -1.35 -13.18
CA TRP A 72 5.89 -0.29 -13.08
C TRP A 72 7.28 -0.77 -13.52
N GLU A 73 7.84 -0.07 -14.49
CA GLU A 73 9.21 -0.19 -14.97
C GLU A 73 9.71 1.20 -15.37
N HIS A 74 10.97 1.48 -15.14
CA HIS A 74 11.60 2.74 -15.56
C HIS A 74 13.03 2.47 -16.05
N PRO A 75 13.49 3.11 -17.14
CA PRO A 75 14.84 2.90 -17.67
C PRO A 75 15.92 3.29 -16.66
N ASP A 76 15.74 4.37 -15.91
CA ASP A 76 16.75 4.99 -15.06
C ASP A 76 16.53 4.81 -13.56
N LEU A 77 15.38 4.26 -13.14
CA LEU A 77 15.03 4.04 -11.74
C LEU A 77 14.82 2.55 -11.45
N GLU A 78 15.06 2.15 -10.20
CA GLU A 78 14.80 0.79 -9.74
C GLU A 78 14.30 0.77 -8.29
N ILE A 79 13.56 -0.27 -7.91
CA ILE A 79 13.32 -0.61 -6.51
C ILE A 79 14.57 -1.33 -6.03
N THR A 80 15.39 -0.62 -5.25
CA THR A 80 16.68 -1.11 -4.78
C THR A 80 16.53 -2.06 -3.61
N SER A 81 15.58 -1.80 -2.70
CA SER A 81 15.35 -2.63 -1.53
C SER A 81 13.91 -2.60 -1.04
N THR A 82 13.56 -3.61 -0.28
CA THR A 82 12.31 -3.69 0.47
C THR A 82 12.62 -4.01 1.94
N LEU A 83 12.02 -3.26 2.85
CA LEU A 83 12.17 -3.53 4.27
C LEU A 83 11.41 -4.81 4.65
N LYS A 84 11.78 -5.41 5.79
CA LYS A 84 11.01 -6.52 6.37
C LYS A 84 9.52 -6.16 6.39
N ARG A 85 8.71 -7.03 5.80
CA ARG A 85 7.27 -6.82 5.62
C ARG A 85 6.57 -6.62 6.97
N ASN A 86 5.79 -5.56 7.07
CA ASN A 86 4.86 -5.36 8.17
C ASN A 86 3.64 -6.28 8.01
N SER A 87 2.64 -6.15 8.87
CA SER A 87 1.41 -6.93 8.69
C SER A 87 0.82 -6.71 7.28
N SER A 88 0.49 -7.82 6.62
CA SER A 88 -0.21 -7.81 5.33
C SER A 88 -1.74 -7.82 5.49
N HIS A 89 -2.26 -8.02 6.71
CA HIS A 89 -3.70 -8.16 6.95
C HIS A 89 -4.48 -6.89 6.64
N ASP A 90 -5.67 -7.09 6.10
CA ASP A 90 -6.75 -6.12 6.19
C ASP A 90 -7.50 -6.31 7.52
N VAL A 91 -7.98 -5.22 8.07
CA VAL A 91 -8.73 -5.23 9.33
C VAL A 91 -10.03 -4.43 9.18
N ILE A 92 -11.06 -4.88 9.90
CA ILE A 92 -12.33 -4.17 10.03
C ILE A 92 -12.38 -3.46 11.38
N ILE A 93 -12.82 -2.21 11.37
CA ILE A 93 -13.07 -1.37 12.55
C ILE A 93 -14.52 -0.95 12.52
N GLY A 94 -15.25 -1.11 13.62
CA GLY A 94 -16.67 -0.80 13.73
C GLY A 94 -17.51 -2.03 14.01
N ASN A 95 -18.80 -1.95 13.73
CA ASN A 95 -19.79 -2.97 14.07
C ASN A 95 -20.33 -3.65 12.82
N VAL A 96 -20.55 -4.96 12.91
CA VAL A 96 -21.12 -5.81 11.84
C VAL A 96 -22.47 -6.31 12.32
N PHE A 97 -23.52 -6.04 11.55
CA PHE A 97 -24.90 -6.47 11.76
C PHE A 97 -25.63 -6.50 10.42
N ASP A 98 -26.84 -7.02 10.35
CA ASP A 98 -27.59 -7.10 9.09
C ASP A 98 -27.82 -5.72 8.47
N GLY A 99 -27.42 -5.54 7.21
CA GLY A 99 -27.55 -4.28 6.46
C GLY A 99 -26.53 -3.19 6.80
N PHE A 100 -25.46 -3.49 7.55
CA PHE A 100 -24.46 -2.48 7.94
C PHE A 100 -23.79 -1.77 6.75
N VAL A 101 -23.45 -0.49 6.94
CA VAL A 101 -22.74 0.32 5.95
C VAL A 101 -21.23 0.13 6.10
N LEU A 102 -20.60 -0.49 5.09
CA LEU A 102 -19.17 -0.80 5.07
C LEU A 102 -18.39 0.15 4.15
N GLY A 103 -17.44 0.90 4.72
CA GLY A 103 -16.61 1.84 3.97
C GLY A 103 -15.37 1.19 3.35
N THR A 104 -15.32 1.10 2.02
CA THR A 104 -14.11 0.78 1.24
C THR A 104 -14.26 1.27 -0.20
N SER A 105 -13.16 1.83 -0.78
CA SER A 105 -13.07 2.18 -2.21
C SER A 105 -12.15 1.21 -2.96
N SER A 106 -11.78 0.09 -2.36
CA SER A 106 -10.92 -0.91 -3.01
C SER A 106 -11.77 -1.99 -3.69
N PRO A 107 -11.74 -2.11 -5.03
CA PRO A 107 -12.48 -3.17 -5.74
C PRO A 107 -12.14 -4.56 -5.22
N ARG A 108 -10.86 -4.81 -4.94
CA ARG A 108 -10.37 -6.05 -4.33
C ARG A 108 -11.06 -6.37 -2.98
N ARG A 109 -11.18 -5.35 -2.11
CA ARG A 109 -11.86 -5.51 -0.82
C ARG A 109 -13.36 -5.69 -1.02
N THR A 110 -13.97 -4.86 -1.85
CA THR A 110 -15.40 -4.95 -2.17
C THR A 110 -15.78 -6.36 -2.56
N ALA A 111 -15.10 -6.94 -3.55
CA ALA A 111 -15.39 -8.27 -4.04
C ALA A 111 -15.31 -9.33 -2.92
N GLN A 112 -14.19 -9.38 -2.20
CA GLN A 112 -14.00 -10.38 -1.14
C GLN A 112 -14.92 -10.18 0.07
N LEU A 113 -15.27 -8.93 0.40
CA LEU A 113 -16.11 -8.61 1.55
C LEU A 113 -17.61 -8.85 1.25
N THR A 114 -18.03 -8.69 0.00
CA THR A 114 -19.36 -9.08 -0.43
C THR A 114 -19.58 -10.58 -0.18
N ASP A 115 -18.60 -11.41 -0.52
CA ASP A 115 -18.67 -12.85 -0.28
C ASP A 115 -18.57 -13.19 1.20
N LEU A 116 -17.59 -12.59 1.92
CA LEU A 116 -17.32 -12.87 3.32
C LEU A 116 -18.49 -12.51 4.24
N TYR A 117 -19.21 -11.45 3.91
CA TYR A 117 -20.32 -10.92 4.69
C TYR A 117 -21.69 -11.10 4.00
N ALA A 118 -21.81 -12.04 3.08
CA ALA A 118 -23.06 -12.26 2.31
C ALA A 118 -24.29 -12.44 3.22
N GLU A 119 -24.16 -13.13 4.34
CA GLU A 119 -25.25 -13.36 5.30
C GLU A 119 -25.72 -12.08 6.03
N TYR A 120 -24.88 -11.04 6.06
CA TYR A 120 -25.17 -9.74 6.69
C TYR A 120 -25.64 -8.68 5.70
N ASN A 121 -25.72 -9.01 4.40
CA ASN A 121 -26.19 -8.10 3.36
C ASN A 121 -25.60 -6.68 3.44
N PRO A 122 -24.25 -6.50 3.44
CA PRO A 122 -23.60 -5.22 3.68
C PRO A 122 -23.88 -4.21 2.57
N GLN A 123 -24.10 -2.95 2.95
CA GLN A 123 -24.12 -1.82 2.02
C GLN A 123 -22.70 -1.26 1.85
N ILE A 124 -21.97 -1.69 0.82
CA ILE A 124 -20.62 -1.22 0.59
C ILE A 124 -20.66 0.17 -0.05
N LYS A 125 -19.98 1.14 0.58
CA LYS A 125 -19.88 2.53 0.12
C LYS A 125 -18.44 2.97 0.02
N ASP A 126 -18.16 3.82 -0.95
CA ASP A 126 -16.84 4.42 -1.11
C ASP A 126 -16.46 5.27 0.09
N ILE A 127 -15.21 5.11 0.54
CA ILE A 127 -14.61 5.94 1.57
C ILE A 127 -13.24 6.44 1.13
N ARG A 128 -13.04 7.74 1.09
CA ARG A 128 -11.82 8.41 0.67
C ARG A 128 -11.16 9.16 1.82
N GLY A 129 -9.89 9.51 1.61
CA GLY A 129 -9.06 10.20 2.58
C GLY A 129 -7.97 9.31 3.18
N ASN A 130 -7.12 9.89 4.00
CA ASN A 130 -6.12 9.17 4.77
C ASN A 130 -6.75 8.40 5.96
N ILE A 131 -5.94 7.68 6.72
CA ILE A 131 -6.43 6.85 7.84
C ILE A 131 -7.18 7.70 8.86
N ASP A 132 -6.65 8.87 9.25
CA ASP A 132 -7.30 9.76 10.23
C ASP A 132 -8.68 10.22 9.74
N SER A 133 -8.77 10.64 8.46
CA SER A 133 -10.03 11.10 7.87
C SER A 133 -11.08 9.99 7.81
N ARG A 134 -10.65 8.76 7.48
CA ARG A 134 -11.57 7.60 7.43
C ARG A 134 -12.05 7.20 8.83
N LEU A 135 -11.17 7.26 9.83
CA LEU A 135 -11.56 7.03 11.23
C LEU A 135 -12.51 8.09 11.72
N ALA A 136 -12.29 9.37 11.37
CA ALA A 136 -13.20 10.45 11.72
C ALA A 136 -14.61 10.26 11.11
N LYS A 137 -14.70 9.79 9.86
CA LYS A 137 -15.98 9.46 9.21
C LYS A 137 -16.69 8.29 9.90
N LEU A 138 -15.96 7.27 10.34
CA LEU A 138 -16.51 6.19 11.15
C LEU A 138 -17.06 6.72 12.48
N ASP A 139 -16.27 7.55 13.18
CA ASP A 139 -16.65 8.15 14.46
C ASP A 139 -17.86 9.11 14.32
N ALA A 140 -18.02 9.75 13.17
CA ALA A 140 -19.17 10.58 12.83
C ALA A 140 -20.44 9.77 12.46
N GLY A 141 -20.34 8.43 12.39
CA GLY A 141 -21.46 7.56 12.03
C GLY A 141 -21.83 7.57 10.54
N GLU A 142 -20.93 8.04 9.65
CA GLU A 142 -21.16 7.97 8.21
C GLU A 142 -21.08 6.51 7.70
N TYR A 143 -20.41 5.64 8.47
CA TYR A 143 -20.23 4.21 8.23
C TYR A 143 -20.39 3.45 9.55
N ASP A 144 -20.91 2.24 9.50
CA ASP A 144 -20.97 1.34 10.65
C ASP A 144 -19.66 0.60 10.86
N ALA A 145 -18.95 0.33 9.76
CA ALA A 145 -17.61 -0.25 9.75
C ALA A 145 -16.77 0.24 8.57
N ILE A 146 -15.45 0.24 8.73
CA ILE A 146 -14.49 0.56 7.67
C ILE A 146 -13.38 -0.48 7.60
N VAL A 147 -12.75 -0.61 6.42
CA VAL A 147 -11.62 -1.53 6.22
C VAL A 147 -10.33 -0.78 5.96
N LEU A 148 -9.31 -1.09 6.76
CA LEU A 148 -7.97 -0.51 6.67
C LEU A 148 -6.90 -1.61 6.59
N ALA A 149 -5.70 -1.26 6.14
CA ALA A 149 -4.53 -2.14 6.27
C ALA A 149 -3.95 -2.02 7.69
N GLU A 150 -3.75 -3.15 8.36
CA GLU A 150 -3.21 -3.20 9.74
C GLU A 150 -1.86 -2.49 9.85
N ALA A 151 -0.99 -2.65 8.85
CA ALA A 151 0.31 -1.98 8.81
C ALA A 151 0.23 -0.46 8.96
N GLY A 152 -0.82 0.15 8.38
CA GLY A 152 -1.02 1.60 8.50
C GLY A 152 -1.41 2.04 9.92
N LEU A 153 -2.26 1.27 10.60
CA LEU A 153 -2.62 1.52 12.00
C LEU A 153 -1.40 1.37 12.92
N GLN A 154 -0.63 0.31 12.70
CA GLN A 154 0.60 0.05 13.47
C GLN A 154 1.64 1.15 13.27
N ALA A 155 1.88 1.58 12.03
CA ALA A 155 2.86 2.63 11.72
C ALA A 155 2.50 4.00 12.35
N LEU A 156 1.20 4.28 12.49
CA LEU A 156 0.71 5.51 13.12
C LEU A 156 0.46 5.37 14.64
N GLY A 157 0.72 4.20 15.22
CA GLY A 157 0.48 3.94 16.64
C GLY A 157 -0.99 4.04 17.05
N ILE A 158 -1.91 3.81 16.12
CA ILE A 158 -3.35 3.96 16.36
C ILE A 158 -3.86 2.75 17.14
N LYS A 159 -4.33 3.00 18.36
CA LYS A 159 -4.89 1.99 19.26
C LYS A 159 -6.42 1.97 19.13
N ARG A 160 -6.93 1.20 18.20
CA ARG A 160 -8.36 0.94 17.99
C ARG A 160 -8.64 -0.55 18.11
N LYS A 161 -9.81 -0.91 18.63
CA LYS A 161 -10.29 -2.30 18.53
C LYS A 161 -10.61 -2.61 17.08
N TYR A 162 -10.08 -3.71 16.57
CA TYR A 162 -10.34 -4.20 15.21
C TYR A 162 -10.32 -5.73 15.18
N ALA A 163 -10.87 -6.29 14.11
CA ALA A 163 -10.72 -7.70 13.77
C ALA A 163 -9.95 -7.85 12.47
N ARG A 164 -9.05 -8.83 12.39
CA ARG A 164 -8.40 -9.21 11.13
C ARG A 164 -9.38 -9.92 10.24
N LEU A 165 -9.33 -9.59 8.95
CA LEU A 165 -10.16 -10.19 7.93
C LEU A 165 -9.47 -11.39 7.28
N ALA A 166 -10.22 -12.46 7.06
CA ALA A 166 -9.76 -13.65 6.35
C ALA A 166 -9.88 -13.45 4.82
N ILE A 167 -9.27 -12.38 4.30
CA ILE A 167 -9.22 -12.06 2.88
C ILE A 167 -7.78 -11.99 2.40
N ILE A 168 -7.57 -12.21 1.10
CA ILE A 168 -6.24 -12.11 0.49
C ILE A 168 -5.88 -10.62 0.33
N PRO A 169 -4.72 -10.18 0.85
CA PRO A 169 -4.32 -8.78 0.81
C PRO A 169 -3.99 -8.28 -0.60
N ALA A 170 -3.80 -6.96 -0.73
CA ALA A 170 -3.27 -6.38 -1.95
C ALA A 170 -1.81 -6.80 -2.18
N VAL A 171 -1.42 -6.91 -3.45
CA VAL A 171 -0.02 -7.09 -3.86
C VAL A 171 0.86 -6.05 -3.18
N GLY A 172 1.93 -6.48 -2.52
CA GLY A 172 2.85 -5.61 -1.79
C GLY A 172 2.29 -4.98 -0.50
N GLN A 173 1.11 -5.36 -0.03
CA GLN A 173 0.55 -4.80 1.21
C GLN A 173 1.46 -5.09 2.40
N GLY A 174 1.74 -4.05 3.20
CA GLY A 174 2.65 -4.12 4.35
C GLY A 174 4.14 -3.98 3.99
N THR A 175 4.50 -3.89 2.72
CA THR A 175 5.89 -3.71 2.26
C THR A 175 6.19 -2.23 2.03
N ILE A 176 7.31 -1.77 2.58
CA ILE A 176 7.93 -0.48 2.27
C ILE A 176 9.02 -0.73 1.25
N ALA A 177 8.97 -0.05 0.11
CA ALA A 177 9.95 -0.15 -0.96
C ALA A 177 10.78 1.14 -1.06
N LEU A 178 12.07 1.00 -1.35
CA LEU A 178 13.01 2.09 -1.54
C LEU A 178 13.43 2.11 -3.01
N GLN A 179 13.20 3.26 -3.65
CA GLN A 179 13.49 3.47 -5.07
C GLN A 179 14.63 4.45 -5.20
N CYS A 180 15.60 4.13 -6.07
CA CYS A 180 16.78 4.95 -6.35
C CYS A 180 17.01 5.08 -7.85
N ARG A 181 17.86 6.02 -8.25
CA ARG A 181 18.45 6.07 -9.60
C ARG A 181 19.36 4.85 -9.82
N LYS A 182 19.26 4.19 -10.96
CA LYS A 182 20.15 3.06 -11.33
C LYS A 182 21.62 3.50 -11.40
N SER A 183 21.88 4.72 -11.83
CA SER A 183 23.22 5.31 -11.95
C SER A 183 23.87 5.68 -10.62
N ASP A 184 23.08 5.86 -9.55
CA ASP A 184 23.61 6.26 -8.24
C ASP A 184 24.06 5.04 -7.44
N THR A 185 25.25 4.52 -7.81
CA THR A 185 25.84 3.33 -7.19
C THR A 185 26.16 3.53 -5.71
N ASN A 186 26.48 4.76 -5.30
CA ASN A 186 26.80 5.08 -3.91
C ASN A 186 25.56 4.95 -3.03
N THR A 187 24.48 5.66 -3.34
CA THR A 187 23.20 5.55 -2.60
C THR A 187 22.69 4.12 -2.60
N LYS A 188 22.70 3.45 -3.75
CA LYS A 188 22.26 2.05 -3.87
C LYS A 188 23.03 1.10 -2.95
N SER A 189 24.36 1.22 -2.88
CA SER A 189 25.20 0.35 -2.04
C SER A 189 24.87 0.48 -0.55
N GLN A 190 24.34 1.61 -0.13
CA GLN A 190 23.93 1.86 1.24
C GLN A 190 22.47 1.44 1.50
N VAL A 191 21.57 1.72 0.57
CA VAL A 191 20.15 1.39 0.68
C VAL A 191 19.91 -0.11 0.62
N ILE A 192 20.72 -0.87 -0.16
CA ILE A 192 20.61 -2.34 -0.27
C ILE A 192 20.85 -3.04 1.08
N GLN A 193 21.55 -2.43 2.01
CA GLN A 193 21.76 -2.98 3.36
C GLN A 193 20.46 -3.06 4.16
N LEU A 194 19.44 -2.32 3.78
CA LEU A 194 18.10 -2.38 4.39
C LEU A 194 17.20 -3.44 3.74
N ASP A 195 17.67 -4.11 2.68
CA ASP A 195 16.86 -5.08 1.98
C ASP A 195 16.60 -6.33 2.82
N HIS A 196 15.36 -6.78 2.83
CA HIS A 196 14.96 -8.02 3.44
C HIS A 196 14.67 -9.05 2.35
N ASP A 197 15.63 -9.90 2.05
CA ASP A 197 15.63 -10.87 0.95
C ASP A 197 14.29 -11.61 0.79
N LEU A 198 13.75 -12.17 1.86
CA LEU A 198 12.48 -12.89 1.81
C LEU A 198 11.32 -11.98 1.37
N THR A 199 11.24 -10.76 1.93
CA THR A 199 10.21 -9.79 1.53
C THR A 199 10.38 -9.39 0.07
N HIS A 200 11.62 -9.17 -0.38
CA HIS A 200 11.94 -8.82 -1.75
C HIS A 200 11.49 -9.92 -2.72
N ARG A 201 11.87 -11.18 -2.48
CA ARG A 201 11.44 -12.33 -3.28
C ARG A 201 9.92 -12.50 -3.32
N GLN A 202 9.25 -12.42 -2.16
CA GLN A 202 7.80 -12.51 -2.07
C GLN A 202 7.11 -11.39 -2.86
N SER A 203 7.55 -10.15 -2.67
CA SER A 203 7.00 -8.97 -3.35
C SER A 203 7.18 -9.03 -4.86
N ASN A 204 8.33 -9.49 -5.33
CA ASN A 204 8.59 -9.67 -6.77
C ASN A 204 7.67 -10.71 -7.38
N LEU A 205 7.41 -11.83 -6.69
CA LEU A 205 6.46 -12.85 -7.16
C LEU A 205 5.03 -12.30 -7.25
N GLU A 206 4.58 -11.57 -6.21
CA GLU A 206 3.26 -10.93 -6.22
C GLU A 206 3.13 -9.92 -7.38
N ARG A 207 4.15 -9.09 -7.61
CA ARG A 207 4.18 -8.09 -8.70
C ARG A 207 4.25 -8.74 -10.08
N ALA A 208 5.04 -9.81 -10.23
CA ALA A 208 5.12 -10.57 -11.49
C ALA A 208 3.75 -11.15 -11.89
N LEU A 209 2.99 -11.67 -10.92
CA LEU A 209 1.63 -12.12 -11.16
C LEU A 209 0.73 -10.96 -11.63
N LEU A 210 0.74 -9.84 -10.90
CA LEU A 210 -0.09 -8.67 -11.22
C LEU A 210 0.23 -8.13 -12.62
N LYS A 211 1.51 -8.06 -12.98
CA LYS A 211 1.96 -7.70 -14.32
C LYS A 211 1.48 -8.68 -15.38
N GLY A 212 1.60 -9.99 -15.12
CA GLY A 212 1.20 -11.04 -16.07
C GLY A 212 -0.29 -11.06 -16.39
N VAL A 213 -1.13 -10.59 -15.47
CA VAL A 213 -2.58 -10.49 -15.68
C VAL A 213 -3.03 -9.07 -16.08
N MET A 214 -2.09 -8.19 -16.40
CA MET A 214 -2.34 -6.76 -16.73
C MET A 214 -3.19 -6.04 -15.67
N GLY A 215 -3.04 -6.46 -14.41
CA GLY A 215 -3.78 -5.88 -13.29
C GLY A 215 -3.10 -4.64 -12.71
N ASP A 216 -3.86 -3.83 -12.01
CA ASP A 216 -3.39 -2.67 -11.25
C ASP A 216 -4.15 -2.52 -9.92
N CYS A 217 -3.95 -1.42 -9.22
CA CYS A 217 -4.62 -1.14 -7.94
C CYS A 217 -6.15 -0.92 -8.08
N THR A 218 -6.67 -0.80 -9.31
CA THR A 218 -8.10 -0.65 -9.60
C THR A 218 -8.76 -1.97 -9.98
N THR A 219 -7.98 -3.05 -10.14
CA THR A 219 -8.51 -4.37 -10.47
C THR A 219 -8.88 -5.16 -9.21
N SER A 220 -9.87 -6.05 -9.35
CA SER A 220 -10.31 -6.94 -8.27
C SER A 220 -9.40 -8.17 -8.14
N ILE A 221 -8.08 -7.93 -8.11
CA ILE A 221 -7.04 -8.97 -8.00
C ILE A 221 -6.39 -8.89 -6.64
N ALA A 222 -6.21 -10.04 -6.01
CA ALA A 222 -5.42 -10.17 -4.80
C ALA A 222 -4.35 -11.25 -4.98
N ALA A 223 -3.15 -11.01 -4.45
CA ALA A 223 -2.09 -11.99 -4.41
C ALA A 223 -1.24 -11.79 -3.16
N TYR A 224 -0.90 -12.88 -2.51
CA TYR A 224 -0.10 -12.90 -1.30
C TYR A 224 0.88 -14.06 -1.32
N ALA A 225 2.16 -13.74 -1.41
CA ALA A 225 3.25 -14.69 -1.29
C ALA A 225 3.62 -14.86 0.19
N HIS A 226 3.72 -16.11 0.65
CA HIS A 226 4.00 -16.47 2.03
C HIS A 226 4.89 -17.72 2.13
N GLY A 227 5.43 -17.97 3.31
CA GLY A 227 6.44 -19.02 3.50
C GLY A 227 7.81 -18.58 2.99
N ASP A 228 8.81 -19.42 3.13
CA ASP A 228 10.18 -19.15 2.69
C ASP A 228 10.69 -20.23 1.73
N ASN A 229 10.68 -21.47 2.13
CA ASN A 229 11.14 -22.58 1.30
C ASN A 229 10.19 -23.77 1.42
N PRO A 230 9.27 -23.97 0.49
CA PRO A 230 9.00 -23.12 -0.67
C PRO A 230 8.20 -21.85 -0.35
N ILE A 231 8.35 -20.80 -1.15
CA ILE A 231 7.40 -19.69 -1.17
C ILE A 231 6.12 -20.17 -1.86
N ARG A 232 4.97 -19.93 -1.22
CA ARG A 232 3.64 -20.23 -1.74
C ARG A 232 2.91 -18.93 -2.03
N MET A 233 1.94 -18.97 -2.94
CA MET A 233 1.14 -17.80 -3.27
C MET A 233 -0.35 -18.12 -3.22
N SER A 234 -1.09 -17.33 -2.44
CA SER A 234 -2.55 -17.33 -2.43
C SER A 234 -3.05 -16.22 -3.34
N THR A 235 -3.99 -16.54 -4.23
CA THR A 235 -4.49 -15.59 -5.24
C THR A 235 -6.00 -15.69 -5.36
N ILE A 236 -6.62 -14.57 -5.71
CA ILE A 236 -8.03 -14.54 -6.08
C ILE A 236 -8.23 -13.51 -7.19
N PHE A 237 -9.07 -13.84 -8.14
CA PHE A 237 -9.43 -13.01 -9.28
C PHE A 237 -10.95 -12.92 -9.34
N TYR A 238 -11.48 -11.71 -9.33
CA TYR A 238 -12.87 -11.43 -9.59
C TYR A 238 -13.03 -10.80 -10.97
N LYS A 239 -14.01 -11.28 -11.71
CA LYS A 239 -14.39 -10.74 -13.02
C LYS A 239 -15.26 -9.50 -12.86
#